data_aa5d148f7ac64800bf160cb150c7e0b4
#
_entry.id   aa5d148f7ac64800bf160cb150c7e0b4
#
_cell.length_a   1.000
_cell.length_b   1.000
_cell.length_c   1.000
_cell.angle_alpha   90.00
_cell.angle_beta   90.00
_cell.angle_gamma   90.00
#
_symmetry.space_group_name_H-M   'P 1'
#
loop_
_entity.id
_entity.type
_entity.pdbx_description
1 polymer ?
#
loop_
_entity_poly.entity_id
_entity_poly.type
_entity_poly.pdbx_seq_one_letter_code
_entity_poly.pdbx_strand_id
1 'polypeptide(L)'
;MKNLKKWYINLSIQRKILYCTLGVALVVLLAASVSQYMSASSIVTEQTRKQSAGVVNELSVNLDHYFDMVRNSFEYIANNSTVQEELESDEPYKSDGTELYSYYSRSGQIRRLLLQGYTSIYMKDIQLYGYNGANHLLANNREIHEKTAQISCELAEQAKGRCIYYNASEEGLMYM
;
A
#
# COMPACT_ATOMS: atom_id res chain seq x y z
N MET A 1 -19.79 -47.79 40.33
CA MET A 1 -18.58 -48.63 40.19
C MET A 1 -18.79 -50.10 40.58
N LYS A 2 -19.60 -50.50 41.61
CA LYS A 2 -19.83 -51.89 42.00
C LYS A 2 -20.46 -52.76 40.89
N ASN A 3 -21.32 -52.28 40.04
CA ASN A 3 -21.99 -53.03 38.97
C ASN A 3 -21.06 -53.39 37.80
N LEU A 4 -20.11 -52.51 37.43
CA LEU A 4 -19.10 -52.76 36.38
C LEU A 4 -18.15 -53.91 36.80
N LYS A 5 -17.76 -53.97 38.09
CA LYS A 5 -16.86 -55.03 38.63
C LYS A 5 -17.54 -56.38 38.59
N LYS A 6 -18.85 -56.46 38.95
CA LYS A 6 -19.61 -57.70 38.88
C LYS A 6 -19.81 -58.18 37.42
N TRP A 7 -20.08 -57.25 36.49
CA TRP A 7 -20.23 -57.60 35.10
C TRP A 7 -18.94 -58.18 34.51
N TYR A 8 -17.77 -57.57 34.81
CA TYR A 8 -16.48 -58.00 34.31
C TYR A 8 -16.08 -59.34 34.82
N ILE A 9 -16.40 -59.69 36.10
CA ILE A 9 -16.07 -61.00 36.73
C ILE A 9 -16.82 -62.12 36.01
N ASN A 10 -18.05 -61.96 35.59
CA ASN A 10 -18.88 -62.94 34.93
C ASN A 10 -18.62 -63.18 33.44
N LEU A 11 -17.71 -62.42 32.85
CA LEU A 11 -17.32 -62.58 31.43
C LEU A 11 -16.39 -63.82 31.27
N SER A 12 -16.54 -64.52 30.12
CA SER A 12 -15.60 -65.56 29.71
C SER A 12 -14.19 -64.94 29.49
N ILE A 13 -13.16 -65.77 29.71
CA ILE A 13 -11.75 -65.34 29.56
C ILE A 13 -11.49 -64.74 28.22
N GLN A 14 -12.05 -65.25 27.12
CA GLN A 14 -11.91 -64.68 25.74
C GLN A 14 -12.44 -63.26 25.62
N ARG A 15 -13.62 -62.98 26.24
CA ARG A 15 -14.17 -61.63 26.24
C ARG A 15 -13.39 -60.66 27.08
N LYS A 16 -12.79 -61.10 28.18
CA LYS A 16 -11.91 -60.28 29.03
C LYS A 16 -10.66 -59.82 28.24
N ILE A 17 -10.02 -60.77 27.55
CA ILE A 17 -8.86 -60.44 26.70
C ILE A 17 -9.26 -59.48 25.58
N LEU A 18 -10.39 -59.71 24.91
CA LEU A 18 -10.87 -58.87 23.85
C LEU A 18 -11.12 -57.40 24.31
N TYR A 19 -11.76 -57.21 25.47
CA TYR A 19 -11.99 -55.89 26.01
C TYR A 19 -10.71 -55.19 26.48
N CYS A 20 -9.76 -55.94 27.05
CA CYS A 20 -8.46 -55.39 27.40
C CYS A 20 -7.67 -54.95 26.17
N THR A 21 -7.59 -55.77 25.13
CA THR A 21 -6.88 -55.42 23.89
C THR A 21 -7.54 -54.25 23.18
N LEU A 22 -8.88 -54.21 23.11
CA LEU A 22 -9.63 -53.09 22.53
C LEU A 22 -9.41 -51.81 23.34
N GLY A 23 -9.40 -51.87 24.64
CA GLY A 23 -9.12 -50.73 25.52
C GLY A 23 -7.73 -50.15 25.31
N VAL A 24 -6.70 -51.01 25.24
CA VAL A 24 -5.33 -50.61 24.98
C VAL A 24 -5.21 -49.97 23.57
N ALA A 25 -5.79 -50.59 22.55
CA ALA A 25 -5.79 -50.08 21.22
C ALA A 25 -6.44 -48.68 21.13
N LEU A 26 -7.55 -48.48 21.83
CA LEU A 26 -8.26 -47.19 21.86
C LEU A 26 -7.42 -46.09 22.54
N VAL A 27 -6.74 -46.42 23.64
CA VAL A 27 -5.83 -45.46 24.31
C VAL A 27 -4.66 -45.09 23.42
N VAL A 28 -4.06 -46.04 22.72
CA VAL A 28 -2.95 -45.78 21.79
C VAL A 28 -3.40 -44.91 20.62
N LEU A 29 -4.58 -45.19 20.05
CA LEU A 29 -5.15 -44.37 18.96
C LEU A 29 -5.44 -42.93 19.40
N LEU A 30 -6.00 -42.76 20.61
CA LEU A 30 -6.23 -41.43 21.16
C LEU A 30 -4.93 -40.66 21.38
N ALA A 31 -3.93 -41.31 21.98
CA ALA A 31 -2.63 -40.71 22.20
C ALA A 31 -1.95 -40.28 20.86
N ALA A 32 -2.00 -41.17 19.87
CA ALA A 32 -1.46 -40.88 18.53
C ALA A 32 -2.20 -39.73 17.85
N SER A 33 -3.54 -39.71 17.95
CA SER A 33 -4.35 -38.64 17.38
C SER A 33 -4.06 -37.26 17.99
N VAL A 34 -3.92 -37.18 19.31
CA VAL A 34 -3.56 -35.96 20.03
C VAL A 34 -2.16 -35.50 19.63
N SER A 35 -1.20 -36.40 19.57
CA SER A 35 0.17 -36.08 19.15
C SER A 35 0.24 -35.55 17.72
N GLN A 36 -0.47 -36.18 16.79
CA GLN A 36 -0.56 -35.74 15.41
C GLN A 36 -1.23 -34.38 15.29
N TYR A 37 -2.31 -34.15 16.03
CA TYR A 37 -3.01 -32.84 16.03
C TYR A 37 -2.09 -31.73 16.54
N MET A 38 -1.37 -31.93 17.62
CA MET A 38 -0.43 -30.95 18.18
C MET A 38 0.70 -30.63 17.17
N SER A 39 1.27 -31.68 16.56
CA SER A 39 2.32 -31.53 15.56
C SER A 39 1.81 -30.79 14.32
N ALA A 40 0.66 -31.16 13.78
CA ALA A 40 0.05 -30.49 12.62
C ALA A 40 -0.30 -29.04 12.92
N SER A 41 -0.89 -28.75 14.08
CA SER A 41 -1.21 -27.39 14.52
C SER A 41 0.03 -26.50 14.62
N SER A 42 1.11 -27.02 15.19
CA SER A 42 2.39 -26.34 15.31
C SER A 42 2.97 -26.00 13.92
N ILE A 43 3.00 -26.97 13.01
CA ILE A 43 3.51 -26.77 11.65
C ILE A 43 2.70 -25.74 10.89
N VAL A 44 1.36 -25.83 10.94
CA VAL A 44 0.48 -24.88 10.25
C VAL A 44 0.68 -23.46 10.78
N THR A 45 0.74 -23.30 12.11
CA THR A 45 0.94 -21.99 12.73
C THR A 45 2.27 -21.38 12.31
N GLU A 46 3.36 -22.13 12.35
CA GLU A 46 4.69 -21.67 11.96
C GLU A 46 4.76 -21.33 10.46
N GLN A 47 4.14 -22.16 9.62
CA GLN A 47 4.09 -21.94 8.18
C GLN A 47 3.28 -20.70 7.83
N THR A 48 2.11 -20.51 8.45
CA THR A 48 1.28 -19.31 8.27
C THR A 48 2.03 -18.05 8.69
N ARG A 49 2.73 -18.10 9.83
CA ARG A 49 3.54 -16.98 10.30
C ARG A 49 4.66 -16.62 9.34
N LYS A 50 5.39 -17.59 8.80
CA LYS A 50 6.45 -17.37 7.82
C LYS A 50 5.90 -16.78 6.51
N GLN A 51 4.79 -17.34 6.02
CA GLN A 51 4.13 -16.82 4.81
C GLN A 51 3.64 -15.38 5.01
N SER A 52 2.97 -15.07 6.13
CA SER A 52 2.51 -13.73 6.43
C SER A 52 3.67 -12.73 6.53
N ALA A 53 4.77 -13.12 7.20
CA ALA A 53 5.95 -12.27 7.26
C ALA A 53 6.59 -12.04 5.87
N GLY A 54 6.59 -13.06 5.01
CA GLY A 54 7.04 -12.94 3.62
C GLY A 54 6.21 -11.96 2.83
N VAL A 55 4.87 -12.07 2.90
CA VAL A 55 3.94 -11.16 2.21
C VAL A 55 4.10 -9.71 2.70
N VAL A 56 4.22 -9.49 4.01
CA VAL A 56 4.43 -8.14 4.56
C VAL A 56 5.74 -7.55 4.07
N ASN A 57 6.82 -8.33 4.05
CA ASN A 57 8.12 -7.87 3.54
C ASN A 57 8.06 -7.54 2.03
N GLU A 58 7.43 -8.37 1.23
CA GLU A 58 7.24 -8.14 -0.21
C GLU A 58 6.40 -6.87 -0.45
N LEU A 59 5.33 -6.67 0.32
CA LEU A 59 4.52 -5.47 0.24
C LEU A 59 5.32 -4.21 0.60
N SER A 60 6.16 -4.27 1.65
CA SER A 60 7.04 -3.16 2.03
C SER A 60 8.01 -2.79 0.90
N VAL A 61 8.69 -3.78 0.31
CA VAL A 61 9.60 -3.55 -0.81
C VAL A 61 8.89 -2.95 -2.03
N ASN A 62 7.70 -3.43 -2.34
CA ASN A 62 6.90 -2.91 -3.45
C ASN A 62 6.43 -1.48 -3.20
N LEU A 63 6.07 -1.13 -1.96
CA LEU A 63 5.73 0.24 -1.59
C LEU A 63 6.93 1.17 -1.68
N ASP A 64 8.10 0.75 -1.17
CA ASP A 64 9.33 1.54 -1.27
C ASP A 64 9.69 1.81 -2.73
N HIS A 65 9.64 0.79 -3.57
CA HIS A 65 9.88 0.94 -5.02
C HIS A 65 8.87 1.88 -5.68
N TYR A 66 7.60 1.80 -5.28
CA TYR A 66 6.57 2.71 -5.76
C TYR A 66 6.87 4.16 -5.38
N PHE A 67 7.22 4.42 -4.12
CA PHE A 67 7.56 5.77 -3.67
C PHE A 67 8.81 6.33 -4.35
N ASP A 68 9.83 5.50 -4.57
CA ASP A 68 11.02 5.90 -5.32
C ASP A 68 10.71 6.25 -6.78
N MET A 69 9.85 5.47 -7.43
CA MET A 69 9.43 5.74 -8.80
C MET A 69 8.67 7.08 -8.89
N VAL A 70 7.77 7.34 -7.95
CA VAL A 70 7.03 8.59 -7.90
C VAL A 70 7.98 9.77 -7.63
N ARG A 71 8.89 9.65 -6.67
CA ARG A 71 9.92 10.67 -6.37
C ARG A 71 10.74 11.00 -7.60
N ASN A 72 11.28 10.00 -8.28
CA ASN A 72 12.08 10.19 -9.47
C ASN A 72 11.31 10.91 -10.59
N SER A 73 10.01 10.61 -10.74
CA SER A 73 9.15 11.29 -11.69
C SER A 73 8.98 12.78 -11.36
N PHE A 74 8.79 13.10 -10.07
CA PHE A 74 8.70 14.51 -9.64
C PHE A 74 10.03 15.24 -9.79
N GLU A 75 11.14 14.63 -9.42
CA GLU A 75 12.48 15.21 -9.62
C GLU A 75 12.76 15.47 -11.09
N TYR A 76 12.35 14.58 -11.98
CA TYR A 76 12.47 14.79 -13.43
C TYR A 76 11.65 15.99 -13.90
N ILE A 77 10.40 16.14 -13.43
CA ILE A 77 9.52 17.26 -13.77
C ILE A 77 10.10 18.56 -13.19
N ALA A 78 10.47 18.56 -11.91
CA ALA A 78 10.96 19.74 -11.23
C ALA A 78 12.28 20.27 -11.80
N ASN A 79 13.18 19.40 -12.25
CA ASN A 79 14.45 19.79 -12.86
C ASN A 79 14.37 20.11 -14.35
N ASN A 80 13.20 20.05 -14.95
CA ASN A 80 13.02 20.38 -16.35
C ASN A 80 13.10 21.91 -16.58
N SER A 81 13.92 22.37 -17.53
CA SER A 81 14.12 23.80 -17.81
C SER A 81 12.84 24.54 -18.14
N THR A 82 11.93 23.92 -18.89
CA THR A 82 10.63 24.53 -19.23
C THR A 82 9.76 24.78 -18.00
N VAL A 83 9.81 23.85 -17.03
CA VAL A 83 9.09 24.00 -15.76
C VAL A 83 9.73 25.09 -14.91
N GLN A 84 11.06 25.12 -14.82
CA GLN A 84 11.79 26.15 -14.09
C GLN A 84 11.53 27.54 -14.66
N GLU A 85 11.61 27.71 -15.97
CA GLU A 85 11.30 28.97 -16.66
C GLU A 85 9.86 29.44 -16.38
N GLU A 86 8.90 28.54 -16.32
CA GLU A 86 7.52 28.86 -16.00
C GLU A 86 7.34 29.30 -14.54
N LEU A 87 8.01 28.63 -13.62
CA LEU A 87 7.93 28.94 -12.19
C LEU A 87 8.70 30.22 -11.81
N GLU A 88 9.76 30.55 -12.53
CA GLU A 88 10.57 31.77 -12.35
C GLU A 88 9.98 32.99 -13.06
N SER A 89 9.02 32.81 -13.96
CA SER A 89 8.39 33.91 -14.70
C SER A 89 7.55 34.78 -13.75
N ASP A 90 7.86 36.09 -13.70
CA ASP A 90 7.11 37.05 -12.88
C ASP A 90 5.67 37.28 -13.41
N GLU A 91 5.42 36.97 -14.67
CA GLU A 91 4.11 37.12 -15.30
C GLU A 91 3.81 35.87 -16.15
N PRO A 92 3.08 34.90 -15.62
CA PRO A 92 2.76 33.68 -16.36
C PRO A 92 1.86 33.89 -17.57
N TYR A 93 1.24 35.08 -17.67
CA TYR A 93 0.31 35.42 -18.78
C TYR A 93 0.25 36.89 -19.05
N LYS A 94 0.76 37.33 -20.23
CA LYS A 94 0.47 38.65 -20.81
C LYS A 94 -0.49 38.51 -21.97
N SER A 95 -1.50 39.36 -22.01
CA SER A 95 -2.62 39.29 -22.97
C SER A 95 -2.33 39.92 -24.35
N ASP A 96 -1.07 40.17 -24.70
CA ASP A 96 -0.78 40.64 -26.06
C ASP A 96 -0.50 39.43 -26.99
N GLY A 97 -1.01 39.51 -28.21
CA GLY A 97 -1.24 38.34 -29.06
C GLY A 97 -0.01 37.54 -29.51
N THR A 98 1.23 38.05 -29.31
CA THR A 98 2.47 37.37 -29.65
C THR A 98 2.93 36.45 -28.50
N GLU A 99 2.63 36.79 -27.28
CA GLU A 99 2.98 36.00 -26.09
C GLU A 99 1.99 34.85 -25.85
N LEU A 100 0.77 34.97 -26.39
CA LEU A 100 -0.26 33.93 -26.27
C LEU A 100 0.18 32.61 -26.91
N TYR A 101 0.84 32.64 -28.04
CA TYR A 101 1.34 31.45 -28.72
C TYR A 101 2.46 30.76 -27.91
N SER A 102 3.39 31.56 -27.38
CA SER A 102 4.50 31.03 -26.55
C SER A 102 3.97 30.43 -25.28
N TYR A 103 2.97 31.04 -24.63
CA TYR A 103 2.28 30.49 -23.45
C TYR A 103 1.61 29.15 -23.75
N TYR A 104 0.80 29.06 -24.82
CA TYR A 104 0.14 27.80 -25.17
C TYR A 104 1.14 26.69 -25.54
N SER A 105 2.23 27.04 -26.21
CA SER A 105 3.30 26.12 -26.55
C SER A 105 3.98 25.58 -25.28
N ARG A 106 4.33 26.46 -24.32
CA ARG A 106 4.96 26.09 -23.03
C ARG A 106 4.01 25.27 -22.15
N SER A 107 2.78 25.72 -21.99
CA SER A 107 1.74 25.00 -21.27
C SER A 107 1.51 23.59 -21.84
N GLY A 108 1.51 23.45 -23.18
CA GLY A 108 1.44 22.17 -23.86
C GLY A 108 2.64 21.26 -23.59
N GLN A 109 3.84 21.83 -23.48
CA GLN A 109 5.05 21.07 -23.12
C GLN A 109 5.00 20.61 -21.66
N ILE A 110 4.64 21.48 -20.73
CA ILE A 110 4.48 21.16 -19.30
C ILE A 110 3.44 20.06 -19.14
N ARG A 111 2.29 20.17 -19.79
CA ARG A 111 1.27 19.11 -19.74
C ARG A 111 1.78 17.77 -20.26
N ARG A 112 2.61 17.72 -21.28
CA ARG A 112 3.24 16.47 -21.75
C ARG A 112 4.21 15.91 -20.73
N LEU A 113 4.99 16.75 -20.04
CA LEU A 113 5.88 16.33 -18.97
C LEU A 113 5.11 15.74 -17.79
N LEU A 114 4.03 16.39 -17.37
CA LEU A 114 3.13 15.87 -16.34
C LEU A 114 2.54 14.51 -16.74
N LEU A 115 2.13 14.36 -18.01
CA LEU A 115 1.64 13.07 -18.53
C LEU A 115 2.72 11.99 -18.54
N GLN A 116 3.98 12.34 -18.84
CA GLN A 116 5.10 11.39 -18.78
C GLN A 116 5.43 10.98 -17.33
N GLY A 117 5.30 11.92 -16.38
CA GLY A 117 5.44 11.63 -14.94
C GLY A 117 4.29 10.80 -14.35
N TYR A 118 3.15 10.76 -15.05
CA TYR A 118 1.99 9.97 -14.64
C TYR A 118 2.22 8.47 -14.94
N THR A 119 2.96 7.82 -14.07
CA THR A 119 3.48 6.46 -14.31
C THR A 119 2.66 5.35 -13.66
N SER A 120 1.66 5.68 -12.84
CA SER A 120 0.97 4.68 -12.03
C SER A 120 -0.56 4.80 -12.11
N ILE A 121 -1.22 3.64 -12.17
CA ILE A 121 -2.68 3.51 -12.03
C ILE A 121 -3.19 3.98 -10.64
N TYR A 122 -2.29 4.13 -9.66
CA TYR A 122 -2.61 4.59 -8.32
C TYR A 122 -2.49 6.11 -8.15
N MET A 123 -1.86 6.80 -9.12
CA MET A 123 -1.85 8.26 -9.14
C MET A 123 -3.19 8.76 -9.66
N LYS A 124 -3.85 9.62 -8.91
CA LYS A 124 -5.13 10.19 -9.29
C LYS A 124 -4.94 11.38 -10.24
N ASP A 125 -3.97 12.21 -9.96
CA ASP A 125 -3.64 13.41 -10.74
C ASP A 125 -2.22 13.88 -10.42
N ILE A 126 -1.63 14.68 -11.30
CA ILE A 126 -0.41 15.46 -11.06
C ILE A 126 -0.73 16.92 -11.36
N GLN A 127 -0.35 17.78 -10.43
CA GLN A 127 -0.62 19.21 -10.50
C GLN A 127 0.66 19.98 -10.22
N LEU A 128 0.89 21.05 -10.98
CA LEU A 128 2.02 21.97 -10.79
C LEU A 128 1.48 23.34 -10.42
N TYR A 129 1.89 23.82 -9.26
CA TYR A 129 1.56 25.16 -8.78
C TYR A 129 2.80 26.01 -8.60
N GLY A 130 2.79 27.24 -9.16
CA GLY A 130 3.83 28.23 -8.94
C GLY A 130 3.38 29.34 -8.01
N TYR A 131 4.31 29.91 -7.24
CA TYR A 131 4.05 31.10 -6.42
C TYR A 131 3.68 32.34 -7.26
N ASN A 132 4.05 32.34 -8.54
CA ASN A 132 3.68 33.35 -9.52
C ASN A 132 2.23 33.20 -10.04
N GLY A 133 1.46 32.25 -9.51
CA GLY A 133 0.10 31.93 -9.95
C GLY A 133 0.01 30.97 -11.13
N ALA A 134 1.14 30.43 -11.63
CA ALA A 134 1.12 29.39 -12.64
C ALA A 134 0.42 28.13 -12.11
N ASN A 135 -0.48 27.59 -12.93
CA ASN A 135 -1.28 26.43 -12.55
C ASN A 135 -1.45 25.49 -13.75
N HIS A 136 -0.81 24.34 -13.71
CA HIS A 136 -0.87 23.33 -14.76
C HIS A 136 -1.43 22.02 -14.20
N LEU A 137 -2.53 21.56 -14.80
CA LEU A 137 -3.34 20.44 -14.34
C LEU A 137 -3.50 19.42 -15.45
N LEU A 138 -3.49 18.13 -15.09
CA LEU A 138 -3.89 17.05 -15.99
C LEU A 138 -5.40 16.86 -16.00
N ALA A 139 -6.05 16.90 -14.85
CA ALA A 139 -7.49 16.75 -14.71
C ALA A 139 -8.24 18.09 -14.71
N ASN A 140 -9.47 18.09 -15.27
CA ASN A 140 -10.29 19.30 -15.42
C ASN A 140 -11.15 19.64 -14.20
N ASN A 141 -10.77 19.26 -13.00
CA ASN A 141 -11.62 19.39 -11.80
C ASN A 141 -11.23 20.65 -11.00
N ARG A 142 -11.85 21.80 -11.32
CA ARG A 142 -11.52 23.13 -10.76
C ARG A 142 -11.73 23.26 -9.24
N GLU A 143 -12.74 22.61 -8.66
CA GLU A 143 -13.09 22.82 -7.24
C GLU A 143 -12.08 22.24 -6.25
N ILE A 144 -11.37 21.18 -6.63
CA ILE A 144 -10.31 20.59 -5.79
C ILE A 144 -9.05 21.46 -5.80
N HIS A 145 -8.89 22.29 -6.84
CA HIS A 145 -7.64 22.97 -7.15
C HIS A 145 -7.29 24.13 -6.23
N GLU A 146 -8.24 24.98 -5.84
CA GLU A 146 -7.94 26.18 -5.04
C GLU A 146 -7.46 25.83 -3.62
N LYS A 147 -8.15 24.91 -2.95
CA LYS A 147 -7.72 24.42 -1.63
C LYS A 147 -6.39 23.69 -1.70
N THR A 148 -6.21 22.85 -2.73
CA THR A 148 -4.99 22.07 -2.93
C THR A 148 -3.80 22.97 -3.20
N ALA A 149 -3.96 24.02 -4.01
CA ALA A 149 -2.90 25.00 -4.31
C ALA A 149 -2.41 25.69 -3.03
N GLN A 150 -3.32 26.16 -2.18
CA GLN A 150 -2.97 26.84 -0.94
C GLN A 150 -2.21 25.90 0.00
N ILE A 151 -2.72 24.69 0.25
CA ILE A 151 -2.05 23.70 1.08
C ILE A 151 -0.68 23.32 0.50
N SER A 152 -0.57 23.17 -0.81
CA SER A 152 0.69 22.81 -1.46
C SER A 152 1.75 23.89 -1.30
N CYS A 153 1.38 25.18 -1.42
CA CYS A 153 2.30 26.29 -1.17
C CYS A 153 2.79 26.34 0.28
N GLU A 154 1.88 26.20 1.26
CA GLU A 154 2.24 26.16 2.68
C GLU A 154 3.18 24.98 3.00
N LEU A 155 2.92 23.81 2.43
CA LEU A 155 3.77 22.64 2.61
C LEU A 155 5.14 22.81 1.92
N ALA A 156 5.19 23.43 0.75
CA ALA A 156 6.44 23.71 0.03
C ALA A 156 7.35 24.65 0.83
N GLU A 157 6.80 25.68 1.49
CA GLU A 157 7.57 26.54 2.39
C GLU A 157 8.19 25.77 3.56
N GLN A 158 7.43 24.85 4.16
CA GLN A 158 7.92 24.01 5.24
C GLN A 158 8.97 22.98 4.78
N ALA A 159 8.81 22.47 3.58
CA ALA A 159 9.67 21.43 3.01
C ALA A 159 11.08 21.94 2.67
N LYS A 160 11.25 23.23 2.37
CA LYS A 160 12.56 23.81 1.97
C LYS A 160 13.26 23.01 0.87
N GLY A 161 12.54 22.66 -0.19
CA GLY A 161 13.02 21.88 -1.30
C GLY A 161 13.14 20.36 -1.07
N ARG A 162 12.57 19.84 0.01
CA ARG A 162 12.46 18.40 0.25
C ARG A 162 11.10 17.89 -0.22
N CYS A 163 11.08 16.66 -0.71
CA CYS A 163 9.83 15.96 -0.97
C CYS A 163 9.14 15.61 0.37
N ILE A 164 7.89 15.99 0.51
CA ILE A 164 7.08 15.64 1.68
C ILE A 164 5.85 14.85 1.25
N TYR A 165 5.49 13.85 2.06
CA TYR A 165 4.27 13.08 1.90
C TYR A 165 3.25 13.61 2.92
N TYR A 166 2.16 14.18 2.42
CA TYR A 166 1.08 14.67 3.24
C TYR A 166 -0.18 13.85 3.00
N ASN A 167 -0.78 13.37 4.09
CA ASN A 167 -2.05 12.64 4.03
C ASN A 167 -3.17 13.55 4.51
N ALA A 168 -3.98 14.07 3.60
CA ALA A 168 -5.22 14.74 3.91
C ALA A 168 -6.29 13.69 4.23
N SER A 169 -6.37 13.27 5.48
CA SER A 169 -7.25 12.17 5.93
C SER A 169 -8.74 12.39 5.69
N GLU A 170 -9.18 13.63 5.54
CA GLU A 170 -10.59 13.96 5.27
C GLU A 170 -10.98 13.81 3.79
N GLU A 171 -10.02 13.90 2.86
CA GLU A 171 -10.29 13.83 1.42
C GLU A 171 -9.59 12.64 0.74
N GLY A 172 -8.82 11.84 1.45
CA GLY A 172 -8.10 10.68 0.90
C GLY A 172 -7.03 11.06 -0.13
N LEU A 173 -6.53 12.31 -0.09
CA LEU A 173 -5.52 12.84 -1.01
C LEU A 173 -4.15 12.79 -0.33
N MET A 174 -3.14 12.33 -1.06
CA MET A 174 -1.75 12.36 -0.64
C MET A 174 -1.03 13.40 -1.50
N TYR A 175 -0.38 14.37 -0.87
CA TYR A 175 0.44 15.39 -1.52
C TYR A 175 1.91 15.02 -1.40
N MET A 176 2.69 15.31 -2.43
CA MET A 176 4.13 15.18 -2.45
C MET A 176 4.80 16.49 -2.76
#